data_dd58f36e4ad59b9d7b36f5da61724700
#
_entry.id   dd58f36e4ad59b9d7b36f5da61724700
#
_cell.length_a   1.000
_cell.length_b   1.000
_cell.length_c   1.000
_cell.angle_alpha   90.00
_cell.angle_beta   90.00
_cell.angle_gamma   90.00
#
_symmetry.space_group_name_H-M   'P 1'
#
loop_
_entity.id
_entity.type
_entity.pdbx_description
1 polymer ?
#
loop_
_entity_poly.entity_id
_entity_poly.type
_entity_poly.pdbx_seq_one_letter_code
_entity_poly.pdbx_strand_id
1 'polypeptide(L)'
;MLFVLYCSQFALTLQGKRGNDMEFRTKVKIDKPDFEIEPFEDMLFVGSCFADNIGKRFVEEKFNAVVNPYGVMYNPASILHTVARSEAAPRVALMTLGTNHVYILNETGEIVDNCAKRPQRLFTERELTIDECVGYLSEAVELLTGRNADVKVIITVSPIRYAKYGYHGSQLSKATLLLAADLMVRKYPGRVTYFPAYEIVNDELRDYRFYASDMLHPSQQTVDYIWELFSEAYFSPAAKRFIEEWRPIKEALGHKPFRPDSDEYKEFMNKTMLKVKALSKKYPKFVP
;
A
#
# COMPACT_ATOMS: atom_id res chain seq x y z
N MET A 1 -13.45 -9.36 -42.23
CA MET A 1 -12.26 -10.21 -42.00
C MET A 1 -11.45 -9.86 -40.76
N LEU A 2 -11.85 -8.88 -39.95
CA LEU A 2 -11.15 -8.51 -38.68
C LEU A 2 -11.72 -9.18 -37.40
N PHE A 3 -12.92 -9.76 -37.45
CA PHE A 3 -13.58 -10.37 -36.30
C PHE A 3 -13.07 -11.79 -35.95
N VAL A 4 -12.43 -12.47 -36.89
CA VAL A 4 -11.97 -13.86 -36.71
C VAL A 4 -10.59 -13.94 -36.03
N LEU A 5 -9.79 -12.86 -36.08
CA LEU A 5 -8.45 -12.81 -35.45
C LEU A 5 -8.51 -12.55 -33.94
N TYR A 6 -9.57 -11.93 -33.43
CA TYR A 6 -9.71 -11.66 -31.98
C TYR A 6 -10.13 -12.91 -31.19
N CYS A 7 -10.90 -13.81 -31.79
CA CYS A 7 -11.27 -15.09 -31.15
C CYS A 7 -10.13 -16.10 -31.04
N SER A 8 -9.12 -16.05 -31.92
CA SER A 8 -8.00 -16.99 -31.89
C SER A 8 -6.98 -16.69 -30.78
N GLN A 9 -6.81 -15.42 -30.39
CA GLN A 9 -5.95 -15.05 -29.25
C GLN A 9 -6.58 -15.37 -27.90
N PHE A 10 -7.92 -15.29 -27.78
CA PHE A 10 -8.64 -15.68 -26.56
C PHE A 10 -8.63 -17.21 -26.35
N ALA A 11 -8.63 -18.00 -27.41
CA ALA A 11 -8.56 -19.46 -27.34
C ALA A 11 -7.17 -19.98 -26.95
N LEU A 12 -6.10 -19.25 -27.26
CA LEU A 12 -4.72 -19.62 -26.91
C LEU A 12 -4.41 -19.45 -25.43
N THR A 13 -5.12 -18.57 -24.70
CA THR A 13 -4.96 -18.37 -23.26
C THR A 13 -5.62 -19.48 -22.43
N LEU A 14 -6.52 -20.26 -23.01
CA LEU A 14 -7.20 -21.39 -22.34
C LEU A 14 -6.51 -22.74 -22.53
N GLN A 15 -5.48 -22.84 -23.37
CA GLN A 15 -4.77 -24.09 -23.65
C GLN A 15 -3.60 -24.43 -22.72
N GLY A 16 -3.34 -23.62 -21.65
CA GLY A 16 -2.19 -23.77 -20.76
C GLY A 16 -2.38 -24.64 -19.51
N LYS A 17 -3.60 -25.12 -19.20
CA LYS A 17 -3.84 -25.95 -18.00
C LYS A 17 -4.28 -27.36 -18.38
N ARG A 18 -3.31 -28.26 -18.56
CA ARG A 18 -3.51 -29.71 -18.48
C ARG A 18 -3.24 -30.15 -17.03
N GLY A 19 -4.27 -30.11 -16.21
CA GLY A 19 -4.33 -30.68 -14.88
C GLY A 19 -5.76 -30.57 -14.38
N ASN A 20 -6.33 -31.68 -13.92
CA ASN A 20 -7.70 -31.77 -13.35
C ASN A 20 -7.81 -31.10 -11.98
N ASP A 21 -6.99 -30.08 -11.66
CA ASP A 21 -7.07 -29.38 -10.39
C ASP A 21 -8.17 -28.32 -10.45
N MET A 22 -9.22 -28.56 -9.69
CA MET A 22 -10.34 -27.66 -9.54
C MET A 22 -9.91 -26.46 -8.72
N GLU A 23 -9.80 -25.30 -9.35
CA GLU A 23 -9.49 -24.04 -8.63
C GLU A 23 -10.80 -23.39 -8.15
N PHE A 24 -10.93 -23.21 -6.84
CA PHE A 24 -12.06 -22.53 -6.20
C PHE A 24 -11.88 -21.01 -6.10
N ARG A 25 -10.74 -20.48 -6.50
CA ARG A 25 -10.36 -19.08 -6.37
C ARG A 25 -9.48 -18.66 -7.55
N THR A 26 -9.81 -17.53 -8.17
CA THR A 26 -8.93 -16.89 -9.15
C THR A 26 -7.82 -16.14 -8.42
N LYS A 27 -6.56 -16.37 -8.81
CA LYS A 27 -5.44 -15.58 -8.29
C LYS A 27 -5.27 -14.31 -9.13
N VAL A 28 -5.14 -13.17 -8.46
CA VAL A 28 -4.79 -11.92 -9.11
C VAL A 28 -3.32 -11.98 -9.54
N LYS A 29 -3.07 -11.70 -10.82
CA LYS A 29 -1.72 -11.60 -11.33
C LYS A 29 -1.08 -10.30 -10.88
N ILE A 30 0.07 -10.39 -10.22
CA ILE A 30 0.90 -9.24 -9.86
C ILE A 30 2.07 -9.21 -10.82
N ASP A 31 2.21 -8.14 -11.61
CA ASP A 31 3.35 -7.98 -12.49
C ASP A 31 4.59 -7.65 -11.66
N LYS A 32 5.65 -8.44 -11.86
CA LYS A 32 6.91 -8.23 -11.13
C LYS A 32 7.53 -6.90 -11.59
N PRO A 33 7.85 -5.99 -10.65
CA PRO A 33 8.51 -4.73 -10.99
C PRO A 33 9.96 -4.97 -11.46
N ASP A 34 10.55 -3.96 -12.09
CA ASP A 34 11.96 -3.94 -12.49
C ASP A 34 12.92 -3.55 -11.36
N PHE A 35 12.42 -3.42 -10.15
CA PHE A 35 13.19 -3.09 -8.93
C PHE A 35 12.75 -3.98 -7.77
N GLU A 36 13.62 -4.08 -6.77
CA GLU A 36 13.35 -4.77 -5.52
C GLU A 36 13.57 -3.82 -4.34
N ILE A 37 12.86 -4.07 -3.24
CA ILE A 37 12.99 -3.34 -1.99
C ILE A 37 14.03 -4.05 -1.14
N GLU A 38 15.11 -3.34 -0.80
CA GLU A 38 16.19 -3.84 0.04
C GLU A 38 15.89 -3.68 1.53
N PRO A 39 16.57 -4.44 2.43
CA PRO A 39 16.44 -4.22 3.86
C PRO A 39 16.79 -2.76 4.23
N PHE A 40 15.99 -2.16 5.12
CA PHE A 40 16.20 -0.78 5.63
C PHE A 40 16.12 0.30 4.55
N GLU A 41 15.42 0.03 3.45
CA GLU A 41 15.17 1.01 2.40
C GLU A 41 14.40 2.21 2.96
N ASP A 42 14.76 3.41 2.48
CA ASP A 42 14.02 4.63 2.81
C ASP A 42 12.70 4.66 2.04
N MET A 43 11.60 4.63 2.77
CA MET A 43 10.26 4.52 2.21
C MET A 43 9.34 5.63 2.68
N LEU A 44 8.43 6.06 1.81
CA LEU A 44 7.35 6.98 2.13
C LEU A 44 6.00 6.32 1.80
N PHE A 45 5.11 6.27 2.77
CA PHE A 45 3.73 5.81 2.61
C PHE A 45 2.79 6.99 2.74
N VAL A 46 2.01 7.27 1.71
CA VAL A 46 1.02 8.35 1.70
C VAL A 46 -0.30 7.84 1.16
N GLY A 47 -1.38 8.17 1.84
CA GLY A 47 -2.72 7.90 1.34
C GLY A 47 -3.70 7.44 2.41
N SER A 48 -4.60 6.55 2.03
CA SER A 48 -5.72 6.08 2.86
C SER A 48 -5.27 5.31 4.12
N CYS A 49 -6.22 4.93 4.97
CA CYS A 49 -5.95 4.03 6.11
C CYS A 49 -5.24 2.73 5.70
N PHE A 50 -5.32 2.34 4.43
CA PHE A 50 -4.56 1.20 3.91
C PHE A 50 -3.06 1.50 3.87
N ALA A 51 -2.64 2.76 3.58
CA ALA A 51 -1.24 3.18 3.71
C ALA A 51 -0.74 3.05 5.15
N ASP A 52 -1.59 3.41 6.13
CA ASP A 52 -1.26 3.23 7.55
C ASP A 52 -1.04 1.75 7.90
N ASN A 53 -1.94 0.87 7.46
CA ASN A 53 -1.87 -0.56 7.79
C ASN A 53 -0.60 -1.20 7.22
N ILE A 54 -0.32 -0.97 5.93
CA ILE A 54 0.87 -1.52 5.28
C ILE A 54 2.14 -0.83 5.79
N GLY A 55 2.14 0.49 5.91
CA GLY A 55 3.30 1.26 6.37
C GLY A 55 3.72 0.90 7.81
N LYS A 56 2.76 0.70 8.73
CA LYS A 56 3.04 0.20 10.08
C LYS A 56 3.73 -1.16 10.05
N ARG A 57 3.31 -2.05 9.14
CA ARG A 57 3.98 -3.34 8.98
C ARG A 57 5.45 -3.16 8.58
N PHE A 58 5.76 -2.24 7.66
CA PHE A 58 7.15 -1.92 7.31
C PHE A 58 7.95 -1.41 8.52
N VAL A 59 7.39 -0.54 9.34
CA VAL A 59 8.03 -0.06 10.58
C VAL A 59 8.27 -1.21 11.57
N GLU A 60 7.31 -2.11 11.75
CA GLU A 60 7.45 -3.30 12.59
C GLU A 60 8.52 -4.26 12.08
N GLU A 61 8.68 -4.36 10.76
CA GLU A 61 9.74 -5.14 10.11
C GLU A 61 11.05 -4.34 9.96
N LYS A 62 11.17 -3.20 10.65
CA LYS A 62 12.40 -2.40 10.75
C LYS A 62 12.88 -1.77 9.45
N PHE A 63 12.01 -1.55 8.48
CA PHE A 63 12.30 -0.68 7.35
C PHE A 63 12.27 0.79 7.78
N ASN A 64 13.03 1.63 7.10
CA ASN A 64 13.05 3.07 7.35
C ASN A 64 11.84 3.75 6.67
N ALA A 65 10.65 3.57 7.27
CA ALA A 65 9.39 3.98 6.69
C ALA A 65 8.78 5.20 7.38
N VAL A 66 8.51 6.25 6.61
CA VAL A 66 7.70 7.40 7.00
C VAL A 66 6.27 7.15 6.53
N VAL A 67 5.31 7.15 7.45
CA VAL A 67 3.92 6.76 7.16
C VAL A 67 2.99 7.91 7.47
N ASN A 68 2.26 8.40 6.46
CA ASN A 68 1.27 9.46 6.55
C ASN A 68 1.70 10.60 7.49
N PRO A 69 2.81 11.30 7.22
CA PRO A 69 3.43 12.24 8.17
C PRO A 69 2.51 13.39 8.61
N TYR A 70 1.47 13.67 7.84
CA TYR A 70 0.47 14.70 8.14
C TYR A 70 -0.95 14.13 8.29
N GLY A 71 -1.05 12.82 8.57
CA GLY A 71 -2.31 12.10 8.71
C GLY A 71 -2.77 11.44 7.41
N VAL A 72 -3.88 10.71 7.52
CA VAL A 72 -4.44 9.91 6.42
C VAL A 72 -4.98 10.82 5.32
N MET A 73 -4.64 10.51 4.07
CA MET A 73 -5.04 11.23 2.87
C MET A 73 -5.85 10.31 1.96
N TYR A 74 -7.00 10.79 1.48
CA TYR A 74 -7.92 9.91 0.77
C TYR A 74 -7.90 10.08 -0.75
N ASN A 75 -7.47 11.23 -1.25
CA ASN A 75 -7.56 11.59 -2.66
C ASN A 75 -6.22 12.07 -3.24
N PRO A 76 -6.06 12.08 -4.57
CA PRO A 76 -4.82 12.47 -5.24
C PRO A 76 -4.30 13.88 -4.88
N ALA A 77 -5.20 14.87 -4.69
CA ALA A 77 -4.81 16.22 -4.32
C ALA A 77 -4.17 16.26 -2.91
N SER A 78 -4.80 15.60 -1.93
CA SER A 78 -4.26 15.51 -0.56
C SER A 78 -2.95 14.72 -0.49
N ILE A 79 -2.76 13.72 -1.38
CA ILE A 79 -1.47 13.01 -1.53
C ILE A 79 -0.40 13.99 -2.01
N LEU A 80 -0.68 14.78 -3.05
CA LEU A 80 0.24 15.81 -3.52
C LEU A 80 0.59 16.80 -2.40
N HIS A 81 -0.40 17.33 -1.67
CA HIS A 81 -0.16 18.25 -0.56
C HIS A 81 0.77 17.66 0.51
N THR A 82 0.60 16.36 0.81
CA THR A 82 1.50 15.64 1.74
C THR A 82 2.91 15.55 1.18
N VAL A 83 3.06 15.14 -0.07
CA VAL A 83 4.37 15.04 -0.73
C VAL A 83 5.04 16.41 -0.79
N ALA A 84 4.31 17.47 -1.16
CA ALA A 84 4.85 18.82 -1.26
C ALA A 84 5.40 19.34 0.08
N ARG A 85 4.68 19.08 1.19
CA ARG A 85 5.10 19.48 2.55
C ARG A 85 6.19 18.59 3.16
N SER A 86 6.30 17.34 2.72
CA SER A 86 7.31 16.42 3.23
C SER A 86 8.68 16.76 2.65
N GLU A 87 9.73 16.67 3.47
CA GLU A 87 11.13 16.78 3.02
C GLU A 87 11.74 15.41 2.67
N ALA A 88 10.96 14.34 2.79
CA ALA A 88 11.44 12.99 2.54
C ALA A 88 11.93 12.83 1.10
N ALA A 89 13.08 12.16 0.94
CA ALA A 89 13.67 11.77 -0.34
C ALA A 89 13.75 10.23 -0.42
N PRO A 90 12.59 9.53 -0.45
CA PRO A 90 12.56 8.08 -0.35
C PRO A 90 13.14 7.41 -1.60
N ARG A 91 13.65 6.18 -1.43
CA ARG A 91 13.98 5.29 -2.56
C ARG A 91 12.71 4.66 -3.13
N VAL A 92 11.72 4.38 -2.26
CA VAL A 92 10.41 3.85 -2.68
C VAL A 92 9.29 4.66 -2.02
N ALA A 93 8.36 5.17 -2.81
CA ALA A 93 7.12 5.79 -2.33
C ALA A 93 5.92 4.90 -2.65
N LEU A 94 5.04 4.68 -1.68
CA LEU A 94 3.78 3.96 -1.88
C LEU A 94 2.61 4.92 -1.68
N MET A 95 1.80 5.10 -2.73
CA MET A 95 0.62 5.97 -2.74
C MET A 95 -0.64 5.13 -2.77
N THR A 96 -1.50 5.24 -1.74
CA THR A 96 -2.75 4.47 -1.68
C THR A 96 -3.95 5.37 -1.92
N LEU A 97 -4.60 5.16 -3.07
CA LEU A 97 -5.72 5.98 -3.53
C LEU A 97 -7.03 5.51 -2.88
N GLY A 98 -7.65 6.35 -2.09
CA GLY A 98 -8.89 6.05 -1.37
C GLY A 98 -10.14 6.37 -2.18
N THR A 99 -10.31 7.62 -2.54
CA THR A 99 -11.46 8.18 -3.27
C THR A 99 -11.01 9.31 -4.19
N ASN A 100 -11.82 9.64 -5.20
CA ASN A 100 -11.63 10.84 -6.03
C ASN A 100 -12.40 12.06 -5.51
N HIS A 101 -13.11 11.93 -4.38
CA HIS A 101 -13.83 13.04 -3.77
C HIS A 101 -12.87 13.98 -3.03
N VAL A 102 -13.06 15.27 -3.22
CA VAL A 102 -12.34 16.36 -2.54
C VAL A 102 -13.30 17.31 -1.87
N TYR A 103 -12.81 18.01 -0.83
CA TYR A 103 -13.52 19.07 -0.14
C TYR A 103 -12.83 20.40 -0.44
N ILE A 104 -13.59 21.36 -0.95
CA ILE A 104 -13.15 22.72 -1.23
C ILE A 104 -13.65 23.62 -0.12
N LEU A 105 -12.75 24.34 0.54
CA LEU A 105 -13.13 25.35 1.53
C LEU A 105 -13.76 26.55 0.80
N ASN A 106 -15.03 26.84 1.07
CA ASN A 106 -15.79 27.87 0.34
C ASN A 106 -15.19 29.29 0.47
N GLU A 107 -14.49 29.55 1.57
CA GLU A 107 -13.85 30.84 1.85
C GLU A 107 -12.65 31.10 0.94
N THR A 108 -11.82 30.07 0.65
CA THR A 108 -10.58 30.21 -0.08
C THR A 108 -10.65 29.62 -1.48
N GLY A 109 -11.61 28.74 -1.75
CA GLY A 109 -11.68 27.96 -3.00
C GLY A 109 -10.63 26.86 -3.11
N GLU A 110 -9.88 26.58 -2.03
CA GLU A 110 -8.80 25.58 -2.03
C GLU A 110 -9.30 24.21 -1.61
N ILE A 111 -8.71 23.15 -2.17
CA ILE A 111 -8.92 21.78 -1.72
C ILE A 111 -8.23 21.59 -0.37
N VAL A 112 -8.98 21.12 0.61
CA VAL A 112 -8.46 20.83 1.96
C VAL A 112 -8.21 19.31 2.14
N ASP A 113 -7.18 18.97 2.90
CA ASP A 113 -6.81 17.58 3.16
C ASP A 113 -7.83 16.86 4.06
N ASN A 114 -8.38 17.61 5.03
CA ASN A 114 -9.50 17.18 5.85
C ASN A 114 -10.32 18.39 6.35
N CYS A 115 -11.56 18.13 6.73
CA CYS A 115 -12.45 19.19 7.23
C CYS A 115 -12.20 19.57 8.69
N ALA A 116 -11.25 18.94 9.39
CA ALA A 116 -10.89 19.18 10.80
C ALA A 116 -12.12 19.26 11.76
N LYS A 117 -13.16 18.44 11.49
CA LYS A 117 -14.46 18.44 12.19
C LYS A 117 -15.20 19.78 12.16
N ARG A 118 -14.83 20.70 11.27
CA ARG A 118 -15.56 21.96 11.03
C ARG A 118 -16.92 21.68 10.40
N PRO A 119 -17.90 22.60 10.55
CA PRO A 119 -19.24 22.44 9.98
C PRO A 119 -19.20 22.19 8.47
N GLN A 120 -19.92 21.18 7.99
CA GLN A 120 -19.91 20.74 6.59
C GLN A 120 -20.32 21.86 5.61
N ARG A 121 -21.18 22.81 6.03
CA ARG A 121 -21.60 23.98 5.22
C ARG A 121 -20.45 24.88 4.76
N LEU A 122 -19.27 24.77 5.38
CA LEU A 122 -18.09 25.54 5.02
C LEU A 122 -17.35 24.97 3.79
N PHE A 123 -17.76 23.78 3.35
CA PHE A 123 -17.09 23.05 2.29
C PHE A 123 -18.06 22.70 1.17
N THR A 124 -17.55 22.74 -0.05
CA THR A 124 -18.19 22.16 -1.22
C THR A 124 -17.46 20.85 -1.54
N GLU A 125 -18.22 19.77 -1.68
CA GLU A 125 -17.67 18.48 -2.09
C GLU A 125 -17.83 18.31 -3.60
N ARG A 126 -16.77 17.83 -4.27
CA ARG A 126 -16.84 17.43 -5.69
C ARG A 126 -15.96 16.22 -5.97
N GLU A 127 -16.19 15.60 -7.10
CA GLU A 127 -15.37 14.52 -7.63
C GLU A 127 -14.28 15.07 -8.57
N LEU A 128 -13.06 14.53 -8.44
CA LEU A 128 -12.00 14.75 -9.40
C LEU A 128 -12.25 13.91 -10.65
N THR A 129 -11.97 14.45 -11.80
CA THR A 129 -11.90 13.72 -13.08
C THR A 129 -10.64 12.84 -13.11
N ILE A 130 -10.58 11.93 -14.09
CA ILE A 130 -9.39 11.09 -14.33
C ILE A 130 -8.17 11.98 -14.60
N ASP A 131 -8.31 13.00 -15.45
CA ASP A 131 -7.21 13.90 -15.83
C ASP A 131 -6.71 14.73 -14.64
N GLU A 132 -7.61 15.20 -13.76
CA GLU A 132 -7.22 15.89 -12.52
C GLU A 132 -6.47 14.93 -11.58
N CYS A 133 -6.94 13.69 -11.41
CA CYS A 133 -6.24 12.67 -10.62
C CYS A 133 -4.82 12.42 -11.14
N VAL A 134 -4.68 12.24 -12.46
CA VAL A 134 -3.38 12.08 -13.13
C VAL A 134 -2.50 13.31 -12.96
N GLY A 135 -3.08 14.52 -13.05
CA GLY A 135 -2.36 15.79 -12.82
C GLY A 135 -1.72 15.86 -11.44
N TYR A 136 -2.51 15.67 -10.39
CA TYR A 136 -2.03 15.68 -8.98
C TYR A 136 -0.99 14.59 -8.71
N LEU A 137 -1.23 13.38 -9.18
CA LEU A 137 -0.29 12.26 -9.00
C LEU A 137 1.01 12.50 -9.77
N SER A 138 0.93 13.07 -10.98
CA SER A 138 2.13 13.40 -11.77
C SER A 138 3.01 14.41 -11.04
N GLU A 139 2.43 15.50 -10.53
CA GLU A 139 3.16 16.51 -9.78
C GLU A 139 3.82 15.90 -8.53
N ALA A 140 3.12 15.01 -7.81
CA ALA A 140 3.70 14.29 -6.68
C ALA A 140 4.89 13.41 -7.08
N VAL A 141 4.81 12.70 -8.21
CA VAL A 141 5.92 11.90 -8.75
C VAL A 141 7.10 12.78 -9.17
N GLU A 142 6.84 13.93 -9.79
CA GLU A 142 7.87 14.88 -10.22
C GLU A 142 8.59 15.52 -9.02
N LEU A 143 7.86 15.91 -7.98
CA LEU A 143 8.45 16.40 -6.73
C LEU A 143 9.36 15.34 -6.05
N LEU A 144 8.90 14.10 -5.96
CA LEU A 144 9.72 13.01 -5.42
C LEU A 144 10.95 12.75 -6.28
N THR A 145 10.80 12.79 -7.61
CA THR A 145 11.91 12.62 -8.56
C THR A 145 12.94 13.75 -8.44
N GLY A 146 12.50 14.98 -8.21
CA GLY A 146 13.39 16.11 -7.96
C GLY A 146 14.22 15.96 -6.68
N ARG A 147 13.72 15.24 -5.67
CA ARG A 147 14.43 14.98 -4.41
C ARG A 147 15.33 13.73 -4.49
N ASN A 148 14.87 12.71 -5.20
CA ASN A 148 15.63 11.47 -5.43
C ASN A 148 15.37 10.98 -6.87
N ALA A 149 16.37 11.13 -7.74
CA ALA A 149 16.27 10.75 -9.14
C ALA A 149 15.97 9.25 -9.36
N ASP A 150 16.34 8.42 -8.38
CA ASP A 150 16.16 6.96 -8.42
C ASP A 150 14.87 6.49 -7.72
N VAL A 151 13.99 7.40 -7.29
CA VAL A 151 12.75 7.04 -6.62
C VAL A 151 11.89 6.13 -7.49
N LYS A 152 11.37 5.07 -6.90
CA LYS A 152 10.33 4.21 -7.46
C LYS A 152 9.00 4.48 -6.75
N VAL A 153 7.93 4.53 -7.51
CA VAL A 153 6.59 4.83 -6.97
C VAL A 153 5.67 3.64 -7.20
N ILE A 154 5.08 3.15 -6.14
CA ILE A 154 4.06 2.11 -6.18
C ILE A 154 2.70 2.79 -5.95
N ILE A 155 1.80 2.69 -6.91
CA ILE A 155 0.42 3.17 -6.77
C ILE A 155 -0.47 1.94 -6.52
N THR A 156 -1.42 2.08 -5.61
CA THR A 156 -2.46 1.08 -5.38
C THR A 156 -3.80 1.76 -5.10
N VAL A 157 -4.89 1.17 -5.55
CA VAL A 157 -6.23 1.59 -5.15
C VAL A 157 -6.61 0.84 -3.87
N SER A 158 -6.99 1.61 -2.85
CA SER A 158 -7.33 1.07 -1.54
C SER A 158 -8.56 0.16 -1.62
N PRO A 159 -8.53 -1.02 -1.00
CA PRO A 159 -9.68 -1.92 -0.94
C PRO A 159 -10.78 -1.48 0.05
N ILE A 160 -10.58 -0.36 0.74
CA ILE A 160 -11.57 0.19 1.69
C ILE A 160 -12.81 0.65 0.92
N ARG A 161 -14.00 0.30 1.44
CA ARG A 161 -15.31 0.66 0.85
C ARG A 161 -15.80 1.96 1.47
N TYR A 162 -16.32 2.86 0.62
CA TYR A 162 -16.83 4.16 1.09
C TYR A 162 -18.36 4.18 1.11
N ALA A 163 -18.95 3.82 2.26
CA ALA A 163 -20.41 3.78 2.42
C ALA A 163 -21.07 5.16 2.30
N LYS A 164 -20.33 6.26 2.59
CA LYS A 164 -20.84 7.64 2.50
C LYS A 164 -21.47 7.97 1.14
N TYR A 165 -20.89 7.47 0.07
CA TYR A 165 -21.35 7.73 -1.32
C TYR A 165 -22.33 6.67 -1.85
N GLY A 166 -22.76 5.75 -0.98
CA GLY A 166 -23.37 4.51 -1.39
C GLY A 166 -22.38 3.60 -2.13
N TYR A 167 -22.73 2.32 -2.27
CA TYR A 167 -21.80 1.38 -2.88
C TYR A 167 -21.61 1.60 -4.39
N HIS A 168 -22.64 2.12 -5.10
CA HIS A 168 -22.47 2.51 -6.49
C HIS A 168 -21.51 3.67 -6.66
N GLY A 169 -21.68 4.77 -5.90
CA GLY A 169 -20.77 5.92 -5.92
C GLY A 169 -19.34 5.53 -5.52
N SER A 170 -19.19 4.63 -4.52
CA SER A 170 -17.88 4.07 -4.17
C SER A 170 -17.22 3.34 -5.35
N GLN A 171 -17.97 2.55 -6.12
CA GLN A 171 -17.43 1.86 -7.30
C GLN A 171 -17.06 2.83 -8.43
N LEU A 172 -17.85 3.87 -8.68
CA LEU A 172 -17.51 4.92 -9.67
C LEU A 172 -16.21 5.64 -9.28
N SER A 173 -16.09 5.99 -8.00
CA SER A 173 -14.85 6.57 -7.47
C SER A 173 -13.65 5.64 -7.67
N LYS A 174 -13.79 4.35 -7.37
CA LYS A 174 -12.72 3.37 -7.59
C LYS A 174 -12.37 3.23 -9.07
N ALA A 175 -13.36 3.19 -9.96
CA ALA A 175 -13.12 3.11 -11.40
C ALA A 175 -12.30 4.31 -11.91
N THR A 176 -12.61 5.52 -11.46
CA THR A 176 -11.82 6.73 -11.76
C THR A 176 -10.38 6.59 -11.30
N LEU A 177 -10.16 6.10 -10.07
CA LEU A 177 -8.81 5.92 -9.52
C LEU A 177 -8.03 4.79 -10.21
N LEU A 178 -8.68 3.70 -10.61
CA LEU A 178 -8.06 2.60 -11.36
C LEU A 178 -7.59 3.08 -12.72
N LEU A 179 -8.43 3.84 -13.45
CA LEU A 179 -8.04 4.43 -14.74
C LEU A 179 -6.91 5.42 -14.59
N ALA A 180 -6.93 6.27 -13.55
CA ALA A 180 -5.85 7.21 -13.27
C ALA A 180 -4.54 6.46 -12.95
N ALA A 181 -4.59 5.38 -12.15
CA ALA A 181 -3.42 4.57 -11.81
C ALA A 181 -2.80 3.90 -13.06
N ASP A 182 -3.63 3.35 -13.96
CA ASP A 182 -3.17 2.77 -15.22
C ASP A 182 -2.47 3.81 -16.12
N LEU A 183 -3.06 5.01 -16.23
CA LEU A 183 -2.43 6.12 -16.97
C LEU A 183 -1.09 6.56 -16.35
N MET A 184 -0.98 6.55 -15.02
CA MET A 184 0.28 6.87 -14.34
C MET A 184 1.38 5.86 -14.64
N VAL A 185 1.06 4.56 -14.63
CA VAL A 185 2.02 3.50 -15.00
C VAL A 185 2.50 3.68 -16.43
N ARG A 186 1.60 3.98 -17.37
CA ARG A 186 1.95 4.25 -18.78
C ARG A 186 2.75 5.53 -18.97
N LYS A 187 2.47 6.57 -18.19
CA LYS A 187 3.14 7.87 -18.28
C LYS A 187 4.58 7.83 -17.75
N TYR A 188 4.85 7.01 -16.74
CA TYR A 188 6.15 6.91 -16.07
C TYR A 188 6.70 5.47 -16.07
N PRO A 189 7.00 4.91 -17.27
CA PRO A 189 7.49 3.54 -17.38
C PRO A 189 8.81 3.35 -16.62
N GLY A 190 8.95 2.22 -15.91
CA GLY A 190 10.12 1.91 -15.10
C GLY A 190 10.25 2.73 -13.80
N ARG A 191 9.39 3.73 -13.57
CA ARG A 191 9.34 4.53 -12.33
C ARG A 191 8.09 4.26 -11.51
N VAL A 192 6.93 4.22 -12.14
CA VAL A 192 5.64 3.96 -11.49
C VAL A 192 5.20 2.53 -11.79
N THR A 193 4.78 1.81 -10.75
CA THR A 193 4.18 0.49 -10.85
C THR A 193 2.84 0.46 -10.13
N TYR A 194 1.96 -0.47 -10.52
CA TYR A 194 0.69 -0.69 -9.87
C TYR A 194 0.70 -1.97 -9.04
N PHE A 195 0.24 -1.88 -7.78
CA PHE A 195 0.01 -3.04 -6.93
C PHE A 195 -1.50 -3.24 -6.75
N PRO A 196 -2.07 -4.41 -7.12
CA PRO A 196 -3.52 -4.60 -7.24
C PRO A 196 -4.20 -4.95 -5.91
N ALA A 197 -4.03 -4.13 -4.85
CA ALA A 197 -4.64 -4.40 -3.55
C ALA A 197 -6.18 -4.41 -3.61
N TYR A 198 -6.78 -3.57 -4.46
CA TYR A 198 -8.23 -3.52 -4.66
C TYR A 198 -8.74 -4.83 -5.25
N GLU A 199 -8.11 -5.31 -6.30
CA GLU A 199 -8.47 -6.54 -7.00
C GLU A 199 -8.22 -7.78 -6.13
N ILE A 200 -7.15 -7.81 -5.35
CA ILE A 200 -6.89 -8.91 -4.41
C ILE A 200 -8.09 -9.09 -3.46
N VAL A 201 -8.64 -8.02 -2.91
CA VAL A 201 -9.77 -8.12 -1.99
C VAL A 201 -11.09 -8.42 -2.72
N ASN A 202 -11.33 -7.77 -3.87
CA ASN A 202 -12.63 -7.84 -4.54
C ASN A 202 -12.77 -9.03 -5.49
N ASP A 203 -11.68 -9.55 -6.05
CA ASP A 203 -11.70 -10.66 -7.02
C ASP A 203 -11.09 -11.94 -6.47
N GLU A 204 -9.93 -11.88 -5.83
CA GLU A 204 -9.27 -13.10 -5.32
C GLU A 204 -9.89 -13.57 -4.00
N LEU A 205 -10.05 -12.69 -3.01
CA LEU A 205 -10.64 -13.03 -1.71
C LEU A 205 -12.17 -13.05 -1.75
N ARG A 206 -12.80 -12.04 -2.31
CA ARG A 206 -14.20 -11.93 -2.72
C ARG A 206 -15.26 -12.42 -1.71
N ASP A 207 -15.03 -12.23 -0.41
CA ASP A 207 -15.92 -12.68 0.65
C ASP A 207 -15.96 -11.66 1.79
N TYR A 208 -17.12 -11.48 2.43
CA TYR A 208 -17.30 -10.56 3.56
C TYR A 208 -16.46 -10.91 4.79
N ARG A 209 -16.05 -12.16 4.98
CA ARG A 209 -15.17 -12.59 6.08
C ARG A 209 -13.78 -11.93 6.02
N PHE A 210 -13.39 -11.39 4.88
CA PHE A 210 -12.14 -10.68 4.70
C PHE A 210 -12.21 -9.19 5.06
N TYR A 211 -13.40 -8.70 5.46
CA TYR A 211 -13.59 -7.38 6.02
C TYR A 211 -13.63 -7.43 7.55
N ALA A 212 -13.31 -6.31 8.19
CA ALA A 212 -13.50 -6.09 9.61
C ALA A 212 -15.00 -6.03 9.95
N SER A 213 -15.33 -5.94 11.24
CA SER A 213 -16.73 -5.91 11.70
C SER A 213 -17.57 -4.75 11.15
N ASP A 214 -16.91 -3.68 10.68
CA ASP A 214 -17.57 -2.54 10.03
C ASP A 214 -17.96 -2.81 8.56
N MET A 215 -17.54 -3.93 7.98
CA MET A 215 -17.76 -4.30 6.59
C MET A 215 -17.22 -3.29 5.56
N LEU A 216 -16.31 -2.41 5.98
CA LEU A 216 -15.70 -1.37 5.14
C LEU A 216 -14.19 -1.55 5.02
N HIS A 217 -13.51 -1.81 6.12
CA HIS A 217 -12.07 -1.99 6.17
C HIS A 217 -11.69 -3.46 6.00
N PRO A 218 -10.61 -3.77 5.29
CA PRO A 218 -10.04 -5.12 5.30
C PRO A 218 -9.73 -5.58 6.72
N SER A 219 -9.98 -6.87 7.01
CA SER A 219 -9.60 -7.48 8.29
C SER A 219 -8.07 -7.56 8.41
N GLN A 220 -7.56 -7.79 9.64
CA GLN A 220 -6.12 -7.99 9.85
C GLN A 220 -5.59 -9.18 9.03
N GLN A 221 -6.34 -10.27 8.96
CA GLN A 221 -5.99 -11.43 8.13
C GLN A 221 -5.83 -11.07 6.65
N THR A 222 -6.70 -10.18 6.15
CA THR A 222 -6.62 -9.68 4.77
C THR A 222 -5.39 -8.81 4.55
N VAL A 223 -5.07 -7.94 5.52
CA VAL A 223 -3.84 -7.12 5.47
C VAL A 223 -2.60 -8.00 5.48
N ASP A 224 -2.57 -9.05 6.31
CA ASP A 224 -1.46 -10.00 6.37
C ASP A 224 -1.30 -10.75 5.04
N TYR A 225 -2.40 -11.18 4.42
CA TYR A 225 -2.38 -11.82 3.09
C TYR A 225 -1.85 -10.88 2.00
N ILE A 226 -2.31 -9.63 1.98
CA ILE A 226 -1.81 -8.61 1.04
C ILE A 226 -0.31 -8.35 1.26
N TRP A 227 0.12 -8.32 2.53
CA TRP A 227 1.55 -8.20 2.88
C TRP A 227 2.39 -9.34 2.31
N GLU A 228 1.91 -10.59 2.40
CA GLU A 228 2.61 -11.74 1.83
C GLU A 228 2.78 -11.59 0.31
N LEU A 229 1.69 -11.26 -0.40
CA LEU A 229 1.74 -11.04 -1.84
C LEU A 229 2.63 -9.86 -2.25
N PHE A 230 2.58 -8.76 -1.48
CA PHE A 230 3.45 -7.61 -1.68
C PHE A 230 4.92 -7.97 -1.48
N SER A 231 5.22 -8.67 -0.39
CA SER A 231 6.57 -9.12 -0.06
C SER A 231 7.14 -10.08 -1.12
N GLU A 232 6.29 -10.96 -1.66
CA GLU A 232 6.69 -11.86 -2.74
C GLU A 232 7.05 -11.10 -4.01
N ALA A 233 6.27 -10.09 -4.37
CA ALA A 233 6.43 -9.33 -5.61
C ALA A 233 7.60 -8.33 -5.55
N TYR A 234 7.79 -7.65 -4.43
CA TYR A 234 8.67 -6.47 -4.34
C TYR A 234 9.94 -6.66 -3.52
N PHE A 235 10.00 -7.63 -2.59
CA PHE A 235 11.17 -7.74 -1.72
C PHE A 235 12.32 -8.50 -2.36
N SER A 236 13.53 -7.96 -2.18
CA SER A 236 14.76 -8.65 -2.53
C SER A 236 14.92 -9.94 -1.71
N PRO A 237 15.71 -10.91 -2.19
CA PRO A 237 16.08 -12.07 -1.38
C PRO A 237 16.76 -11.69 -0.05
N ALA A 238 17.45 -10.55 0.00
CA ALA A 238 18.08 -10.05 1.21
C ALA A 238 17.04 -9.53 2.21
N ALA A 239 16.01 -8.78 1.74
CA ALA A 239 14.92 -8.32 2.59
C ALA A 239 14.11 -9.50 3.16
N LYS A 240 13.79 -10.49 2.35
CA LYS A 240 13.09 -11.71 2.80
C LYS A 240 13.86 -12.44 3.88
N ARG A 241 15.17 -12.67 3.69
CA ARG A 241 16.04 -13.29 4.71
C ARG A 241 16.10 -12.47 5.99
N PHE A 242 16.22 -11.15 5.90
CA PHE A 242 16.22 -10.29 7.08
C PHE A 242 14.91 -10.44 7.88
N ILE A 243 13.75 -10.43 7.23
CA ILE A 243 12.45 -10.58 7.89
C ILE A 243 12.33 -11.97 8.56
N GLU A 244 12.81 -13.04 7.92
CA GLU A 244 12.84 -14.38 8.50
C GLU A 244 13.71 -14.45 9.77
N GLU A 245 14.87 -13.80 9.76
CA GLU A 245 15.79 -13.74 10.90
C GLU A 245 15.26 -12.82 12.02
N TRP A 246 14.58 -11.74 11.66
CA TRP A 246 13.98 -10.79 12.60
C TRP A 246 12.72 -11.33 13.28
N ARG A 247 11.89 -12.08 12.58
CA ARG A 247 10.60 -12.59 13.08
C ARG A 247 10.67 -13.22 14.47
N PRO A 248 11.51 -14.22 14.75
CA PRO A 248 11.57 -14.84 16.08
C PRO A 248 12.07 -13.90 17.18
N ILE A 249 12.85 -12.88 16.82
CA ILE A 249 13.28 -11.84 17.76
C ILE A 249 12.13 -10.88 18.05
N LYS A 250 11.42 -10.42 17.03
CA LYS A 250 10.23 -9.58 17.16
C LYS A 250 9.16 -10.23 18.03
N GLU A 251 8.86 -11.50 17.80
CA GLU A 251 7.92 -12.29 18.61
C GLU A 251 8.37 -12.38 20.06
N ALA A 252 9.65 -12.65 20.30
CA ALA A 252 10.20 -12.74 21.65
C ALA A 252 10.14 -11.39 22.39
N LEU A 253 10.45 -10.28 21.70
CA LEU A 253 10.36 -8.92 22.26
C LEU A 253 8.89 -8.52 22.54
N GLY A 254 7.95 -8.97 21.73
CA GLY A 254 6.52 -8.72 21.91
C GLY A 254 5.85 -9.62 22.97
N HIS A 255 6.56 -10.61 23.50
CA HIS A 255 6.01 -11.55 24.50
C HIS A 255 5.67 -10.85 25.82
N LYS A 256 4.44 -10.98 26.28
CA LYS A 256 3.96 -10.45 27.57
C LYS A 256 3.90 -11.57 28.58
N PRO A 257 4.86 -11.67 29.53
CA PRO A 257 4.91 -12.75 30.51
C PRO A 257 3.87 -12.54 31.62
N PHE A 258 3.39 -13.65 32.22
CA PHE A 258 2.57 -13.61 33.42
C PHE A 258 3.35 -13.14 34.65
N ARG A 259 4.67 -13.37 34.69
CA ARG A 259 5.57 -12.99 35.79
C ARG A 259 6.81 -12.27 35.21
N PRO A 260 6.74 -10.94 35.03
CA PRO A 260 7.85 -10.17 34.45
C PRO A 260 9.17 -10.23 35.22
N ASP A 261 9.09 -10.44 36.54
CA ASP A 261 10.26 -10.43 37.42
C ASP A 261 10.86 -11.83 37.64
N SER A 262 10.31 -12.88 36.98
CA SER A 262 10.83 -14.22 37.13
C SER A 262 12.22 -14.40 36.50
N ASP A 263 13.04 -15.29 37.09
CA ASP A 263 14.39 -15.54 36.59
C ASP A 263 14.36 -16.21 35.20
N GLU A 264 13.34 -17.03 34.92
CA GLU A 264 13.12 -17.64 33.62
C GLU A 264 12.87 -16.57 32.55
N TYR A 265 12.08 -15.54 32.86
CA TYR A 265 11.83 -14.45 31.91
C TYR A 265 13.07 -13.59 31.70
N LYS A 266 13.83 -13.29 32.75
CA LYS A 266 15.12 -12.58 32.63
C LYS A 266 16.11 -13.34 31.75
N GLU A 267 16.21 -14.66 31.92
CA GLU A 267 17.07 -15.51 31.09
C GLU A 267 16.60 -15.52 29.62
N PHE A 268 15.28 -15.65 29.39
CA PHE A 268 14.67 -15.58 28.06
C PHE A 268 15.00 -14.24 27.37
N MET A 269 14.82 -13.11 28.06
CA MET A 269 15.14 -11.78 27.53
C MET A 269 16.63 -11.61 27.28
N ASN A 270 17.51 -12.12 28.16
CA ASN A 270 18.96 -12.08 27.93
C ASN A 270 19.35 -12.85 26.65
N LYS A 271 18.80 -14.03 26.42
CA LYS A 271 18.98 -14.80 25.18
C LYS A 271 18.46 -14.03 23.96
N THR A 272 17.33 -13.36 24.08
CA THR A 272 16.75 -12.53 23.01
C THR A 272 17.65 -11.35 22.69
N MET A 273 18.18 -10.65 23.69
CA MET A 273 19.10 -9.53 23.48
C MET A 273 20.43 -9.95 22.85
N LEU A 274 20.92 -11.17 23.11
CA LEU A 274 22.07 -11.73 22.39
C LEU A 274 21.77 -11.92 20.89
N LYS A 275 20.57 -12.39 20.54
CA LYS A 275 20.14 -12.50 19.14
C LYS A 275 20.01 -11.12 18.47
N VAL A 276 19.46 -10.11 19.19
CA VAL A 276 19.43 -8.71 18.71
C VAL A 276 20.85 -8.22 18.40
N LYS A 277 21.80 -8.40 19.32
CA LYS A 277 23.21 -8.00 19.10
C LYS A 277 23.85 -8.70 17.91
N ALA A 278 23.58 -9.98 17.72
CA ALA A 278 24.07 -10.75 16.58
C ALA A 278 23.49 -10.21 15.26
N LEU A 279 22.17 -9.90 15.24
CA LEU A 279 21.50 -9.33 14.08
C LEU A 279 22.04 -7.93 13.75
N SER A 280 22.22 -7.06 14.76
CA SER A 280 22.83 -5.71 14.56
C SER A 280 24.26 -5.78 14.02
N LYS A 281 25.04 -6.79 14.41
CA LYS A 281 26.39 -7.01 13.85
C LYS A 281 26.31 -7.45 12.38
N LYS A 282 25.33 -8.27 12.01
CA LYS A 282 25.14 -8.76 10.64
C LYS A 282 24.58 -7.67 9.72
N TYR A 283 23.70 -6.82 10.24
CA TYR A 283 23.03 -5.76 9.51
C TYR A 283 23.32 -4.39 10.15
N PRO A 284 24.37 -3.67 9.71
CA PRO A 284 24.80 -2.41 10.35
C PRO A 284 23.76 -1.28 10.36
N LYS A 285 22.79 -1.30 9.40
CA LYS A 285 21.68 -0.34 9.36
C LYS A 285 20.50 -0.73 10.26
N PHE A 286 20.52 -1.92 10.85
CA PHE A 286 19.43 -2.39 11.73
C PHE A 286 19.47 -1.63 13.07
N VAL A 287 18.37 -0.97 13.39
CA VAL A 287 18.10 -0.34 14.69
C VAL A 287 17.02 -1.16 15.39
N PRO A 288 17.33 -1.84 16.51
CA PRO A 288 16.42 -2.74 17.22
C PRO A 288 15.18 -2.05 17.83
#